data_0fe39885601f46df56c3c0019fc3d3d0
#
_entry.id   0fe39885601f46df56c3c0019fc3d3d0
#
_cell.length_a   1.000
_cell.length_b   1.000
_cell.length_c   1.000
_cell.angle_alpha   90.00
_cell.angle_beta   90.00
_cell.angle_gamma   90.00
#
_symmetry.space_group_name_H-M   'P 1'
#
loop_
_entity.id
_entity.type
_entity.pdbx_description
1 polymer ?
#
loop_
_entity_poly.entity_id
_entity_poly.type
_entity_poly.pdbx_seq_one_letter_code
_entity_poly.pdbx_strand_id
1 'polypeptide(L)'
;MQQTFKHWQIAPDTYAIQCPGYLPGPGRLPGWGYVICYLIVGREKAILLDTGYGNADLKAEVESLTDKPVLCLNSHVHPDHSGGNQQFGTVYILEGERETIAPMYFPQPPERERCDMVRALPDYRFAFLQEGSVLDLGGRSVEVLRLEGHTPGSMVLIDSQTRFLFSGDAILKRVLLMAGQPLSQYRAALERTKAHGGFVDIYGAHWYEPLGADYIDKVLALIDDFSPDRCESAPWMEANNMMMFCHGNAFEEKDFAAIGFGEKDMALMLR
;
A
#
# COMPACT_ATOMS: atom_id res chain seq x y z
N MET A 1 -20.21 -10.09 -15.73
CA MET A 1 -20.25 -10.64 -14.36
C MET A 1 -19.95 -9.49 -13.41
N GLN A 2 -20.81 -9.25 -12.42
CA GLN A 2 -20.56 -8.23 -11.40
C GLN A 2 -19.34 -8.68 -10.59
N GLN A 3 -18.32 -7.83 -10.51
CA GLN A 3 -17.15 -8.13 -9.70
C GLN A 3 -17.55 -8.02 -8.23
N THR A 4 -17.30 -9.06 -7.44
CA THR A 4 -17.71 -9.15 -6.04
C THR A 4 -16.50 -8.99 -5.13
N PHE A 5 -16.68 -8.26 -4.03
CA PHE A 5 -15.72 -8.25 -2.94
C PHE A 5 -15.66 -9.61 -2.24
N LYS A 6 -14.52 -9.88 -1.62
CA LYS A 6 -14.40 -10.89 -0.57
C LYS A 6 -13.93 -10.20 0.68
N HIS A 7 -14.59 -10.42 1.80
CA HIS A 7 -14.13 -9.92 3.08
C HIS A 7 -14.01 -11.03 4.10
N TRP A 8 -13.15 -10.86 5.06
CA TRP A 8 -12.99 -11.73 6.21
C TRP A 8 -12.51 -10.93 7.42
N GLN A 9 -12.90 -11.40 8.59
CA GLN A 9 -12.47 -10.81 9.84
C GLN A 9 -11.09 -11.33 10.22
N ILE A 10 -10.11 -10.43 10.41
CA ILE A 10 -8.74 -10.76 10.79
C ILE A 10 -8.50 -10.62 12.31
N ALA A 11 -9.33 -9.84 12.99
CA ALA A 11 -9.40 -9.68 14.44
C ALA A 11 -10.78 -9.10 14.82
N PRO A 12 -11.16 -9.05 16.11
CA PRO A 12 -12.38 -8.36 16.52
C PRO A 12 -12.45 -6.96 15.93
N ASP A 13 -13.60 -6.64 15.31
CA ASP A 13 -13.87 -5.34 14.68
C ASP A 13 -12.79 -4.88 13.68
N THR A 14 -12.15 -5.84 12.99
CA THR A 14 -11.10 -5.58 12.01
C THR A 14 -11.26 -6.53 10.82
N TYR A 15 -11.44 -5.96 9.64
CA TYR A 15 -11.75 -6.71 8.44
C TYR A 15 -10.75 -6.42 7.33
N ALA A 16 -10.40 -7.45 6.58
CA ALA A 16 -9.74 -7.35 5.30
C ALA A 16 -10.79 -7.47 4.19
N ILE A 17 -10.75 -6.58 3.21
CA ILE A 17 -11.67 -6.51 2.08
C ILE A 17 -10.86 -6.60 0.80
N GLN A 18 -10.90 -7.74 0.15
CA GLN A 18 -10.29 -7.92 -1.16
C GLN A 18 -11.14 -7.22 -2.21
N CYS A 19 -10.62 -6.13 -2.74
CA CYS A 19 -11.23 -5.44 -3.85
C CYS A 19 -10.99 -6.22 -5.15
N PRO A 20 -12.01 -6.30 -6.04
CA PRO A 20 -11.82 -6.92 -7.34
C PRO A 20 -10.79 -6.15 -8.14
N GLY A 21 -9.78 -6.87 -8.64
CA GLY A 21 -8.75 -6.33 -9.52
C GLY A 21 -9.19 -6.27 -10.98
N TYR A 22 -8.34 -5.74 -11.82
CA TYR A 22 -8.47 -5.99 -13.25
C TYR A 22 -8.30 -7.49 -13.52
N LEU A 23 -9.09 -8.05 -14.44
CA LEU A 23 -9.00 -9.45 -14.81
C LEU A 23 -7.55 -9.85 -15.11
N PRO A 24 -7.06 -10.98 -14.58
CA PRO A 24 -5.71 -11.43 -14.83
C PRO A 24 -5.51 -11.67 -16.33
N GLY A 25 -4.57 -10.93 -16.94
CA GLY A 25 -4.04 -11.26 -18.26
C GLY A 25 -3.03 -12.40 -18.15
N PRO A 26 -2.72 -13.12 -19.24
CA PRO A 26 -1.67 -14.10 -19.25
C PRO A 26 -0.34 -13.45 -18.82
N GLY A 27 0.37 -14.08 -17.87
CA GLY A 27 1.66 -13.63 -17.36
C GLY A 27 1.66 -12.79 -16.08
N ARG A 28 0.51 -12.58 -15.42
CA ARG A 28 0.50 -11.90 -14.12
C ARG A 28 0.89 -12.83 -12.98
N LEU A 29 1.77 -12.33 -12.12
CA LEU A 29 2.27 -13.05 -10.95
C LEU A 29 1.23 -13.13 -9.83
N PRO A 30 1.32 -14.12 -8.92
CA PRO A 30 0.58 -14.15 -7.68
C PRO A 30 0.74 -12.83 -6.89
N GLY A 31 -0.35 -12.34 -6.30
CA GLY A 31 -0.39 -11.07 -5.58
C GLY A 31 -0.66 -9.83 -6.44
N TRP A 32 -0.66 -9.95 -7.76
CA TRP A 32 -1.04 -8.88 -8.68
C TRP A 32 -2.46 -9.09 -9.20
N GLY A 33 -3.25 -8.04 -9.19
CA GLY A 33 -4.62 -8.05 -9.70
C GLY A 33 -5.70 -8.02 -8.63
N TYR A 34 -5.31 -7.88 -7.36
CA TYR A 34 -6.21 -7.52 -6.26
C TYR A 34 -5.51 -6.57 -5.29
N VAL A 35 -6.29 -5.78 -4.59
CA VAL A 35 -5.85 -4.98 -3.44
C VAL A 35 -6.71 -5.36 -2.25
N ILE A 36 -6.11 -5.45 -1.10
CA ILE A 36 -6.80 -5.65 0.17
C ILE A 36 -6.89 -4.28 0.86
N CYS A 37 -8.11 -3.82 1.03
CA CYS A 37 -8.44 -2.68 1.87
C CYS A 37 -8.70 -3.17 3.29
N TYR A 38 -8.43 -2.34 4.29
CA TYR A 38 -8.64 -2.72 5.69
C TYR A 38 -9.67 -1.81 6.36
N LEU A 39 -10.66 -2.42 7.00
CA LEU A 39 -11.68 -1.72 7.77
C LEU A 39 -11.42 -1.96 9.27
N ILE A 40 -11.14 -0.87 9.99
CA ILE A 40 -10.83 -0.85 11.42
C ILE A 40 -11.97 -0.14 12.13
N VAL A 41 -12.77 -0.87 12.91
CA VAL A 41 -13.99 -0.34 13.52
C VAL A 41 -13.78 -0.09 15.01
N GLY A 42 -14.02 1.14 15.44
CA GLY A 42 -14.11 1.52 16.84
C GLY A 42 -15.56 1.68 17.30
N ARG A 43 -15.76 2.16 18.51
CA ARG A 43 -17.11 2.35 19.05
C ARG A 43 -17.88 3.51 18.40
N GLU A 44 -17.18 4.55 17.95
CA GLU A 44 -17.78 5.78 17.43
C GLU A 44 -17.53 5.99 15.94
N LYS A 45 -16.40 5.54 15.43
CA LYS A 45 -15.96 5.73 14.05
C LYS A 45 -15.23 4.48 13.55
N ALA A 46 -15.10 4.39 12.24
CA ALA A 46 -14.25 3.42 11.59
C ALA A 46 -13.23 4.10 10.66
N ILE A 47 -12.13 3.42 10.39
CA ILE A 47 -11.17 3.77 9.34
C ILE A 47 -11.31 2.73 8.23
N LEU A 48 -11.41 3.19 6.98
CA LEU A 48 -11.15 2.40 5.80
C LEU A 48 -9.80 2.82 5.22
N LEU A 49 -8.84 1.91 5.20
CA LEU A 49 -7.55 2.11 4.55
C LEU A 49 -7.60 1.54 3.13
N ASP A 50 -7.39 2.41 2.15
CA ASP A 50 -7.46 2.19 0.72
C ASP A 50 -8.87 1.91 0.18
N THR A 51 -9.03 2.09 -1.14
CA THR A 51 -10.34 2.02 -1.82
C THR A 51 -10.35 1.16 -3.08
N GLY A 52 -9.26 0.42 -3.33
CA GLY A 52 -9.16 -0.45 -4.49
C GLY A 52 -9.18 0.31 -5.83
N TYR A 53 -9.47 -0.41 -6.89
CA TYR A 53 -9.50 0.12 -8.26
C TYR A 53 -10.75 0.96 -8.60
N GLY A 54 -11.74 1.03 -7.71
CA GLY A 54 -12.99 1.78 -7.96
C GLY A 54 -13.93 1.13 -8.98
N ASN A 55 -13.76 -0.12 -9.27
CA ASN A 55 -14.53 -0.89 -10.25
C ASN A 55 -15.74 -1.64 -9.66
N ALA A 56 -16.02 -1.41 -8.37
CA ALA A 56 -17.16 -1.96 -7.64
C ALA A 56 -17.60 -1.01 -6.52
N ASP A 57 -18.77 -1.23 -5.95
CA ASP A 57 -19.36 -0.41 -4.88
C ASP A 57 -18.77 -0.79 -3.52
N LEU A 58 -17.58 -0.26 -3.23
CA LEU A 58 -16.88 -0.49 -1.95
C LEU A 58 -17.62 0.14 -0.78
N LYS A 59 -18.30 1.27 -1.01
CA LYS A 59 -19.06 1.94 0.04
C LYS A 59 -20.18 1.05 0.57
N ALA A 60 -20.97 0.43 -0.32
CA ALA A 60 -22.00 -0.51 0.08
C ALA A 60 -21.44 -1.73 0.82
N GLU A 61 -20.27 -2.23 0.40
CA GLU A 61 -19.57 -3.33 1.09
C GLU A 61 -19.18 -2.93 2.51
N VAL A 62 -18.57 -1.76 2.70
CA VAL A 62 -18.19 -1.21 4.01
C VAL A 62 -19.41 -0.98 4.90
N GLU A 63 -20.50 -0.40 4.36
CA GLU A 63 -21.75 -0.16 5.08
C GLU A 63 -22.44 -1.47 5.52
N SER A 64 -22.16 -2.60 4.85
CA SER A 64 -22.63 -3.91 5.29
C SER A 64 -21.89 -4.45 6.53
N LEU A 65 -20.68 -3.94 6.79
CA LEU A 65 -19.81 -4.39 7.88
C LEU A 65 -19.87 -3.46 9.12
N THR A 66 -20.26 -2.20 8.94
CA THR A 66 -20.35 -1.23 10.03
C THR A 66 -21.39 -0.14 9.76
N ASP A 67 -22.05 0.31 10.82
CA ASP A 67 -22.94 1.48 10.82
C ASP A 67 -22.23 2.78 11.25
N LYS A 68 -20.93 2.73 11.51
CA LYS A 68 -20.16 3.86 12.03
C LYS A 68 -19.76 4.83 10.92
N PRO A 69 -19.62 6.13 11.21
CA PRO A 69 -18.99 7.08 10.32
C PRO A 69 -17.58 6.61 9.93
N VAL A 70 -17.29 6.57 8.62
CA VAL A 70 -16.03 6.06 8.09
C VAL A 70 -15.10 7.20 7.72
N LEU A 71 -13.89 7.17 8.26
CA LEU A 71 -12.74 7.96 7.83
C LEU A 71 -12.03 7.17 6.72
N CYS A 72 -12.07 7.67 5.49
CA CYS A 72 -11.38 7.05 4.37
C CYS A 72 -9.95 7.56 4.29
N LEU A 73 -8.97 6.65 4.35
CA LEU A 73 -7.55 6.95 4.25
C LEU A 73 -6.96 6.21 3.03
N ASN A 74 -5.98 6.81 2.35
CA ASN A 74 -5.14 6.05 1.43
C ASN A 74 -3.73 5.90 2.00
N SER A 75 -3.22 4.68 1.95
CA SER A 75 -1.81 4.40 2.28
C SER A 75 -0.88 5.19 1.37
N HIS A 76 -1.26 5.36 0.12
CA HIS A 76 -0.65 6.18 -0.91
C HIS A 76 -1.65 6.38 -2.07
N VAL A 77 -1.30 7.16 -3.10
CA VAL A 77 -2.27 7.56 -4.13
C VAL A 77 -2.19 6.79 -5.45
N HIS A 78 -1.58 5.61 -5.49
CA HIS A 78 -1.63 4.78 -6.69
C HIS A 78 -3.07 4.37 -7.03
N PRO A 79 -3.39 4.17 -8.32
CA PRO A 79 -4.77 3.97 -8.78
C PRO A 79 -5.48 2.76 -8.19
N ASP A 80 -4.75 1.73 -7.86
CA ASP A 80 -5.27 0.51 -7.22
C ASP A 80 -5.58 0.67 -5.73
N HIS A 81 -5.11 1.76 -5.11
CA HIS A 81 -5.41 2.13 -3.73
C HIS A 81 -6.40 3.28 -3.62
N SER A 82 -6.51 4.11 -4.66
CA SER A 82 -7.28 5.35 -4.63
C SER A 82 -8.44 5.39 -5.64
N GLY A 83 -8.62 4.34 -6.44
CA GLY A 83 -9.61 4.32 -7.52
C GLY A 83 -11.06 4.44 -7.06
N GLY A 84 -11.38 4.03 -5.83
CA GLY A 84 -12.72 4.13 -5.24
C GLY A 84 -12.98 5.38 -4.40
N ASN A 85 -12.03 6.31 -4.30
CA ASN A 85 -12.09 7.48 -3.42
C ASN A 85 -13.35 8.33 -3.58
N GLN A 86 -13.87 8.48 -4.82
CA GLN A 86 -15.08 9.26 -5.12
C GLN A 86 -16.32 8.76 -4.36
N GLN A 87 -16.30 7.55 -3.81
CA GLN A 87 -17.41 7.01 -3.03
C GLN A 87 -17.46 7.58 -1.59
N PHE A 88 -16.38 8.26 -1.13
CA PHE A 88 -16.21 8.66 0.28
C PHE A 88 -16.14 10.18 0.53
N GLY A 89 -16.05 11.01 -0.49
CA GLY A 89 -16.13 12.48 -0.42
C GLY A 89 -14.91 13.18 0.18
N THR A 90 -14.37 12.75 1.32
CA THR A 90 -13.10 13.23 1.89
C THR A 90 -12.18 12.06 2.15
N VAL A 91 -10.95 12.15 1.64
CA VAL A 91 -9.93 11.12 1.77
C VAL A 91 -8.69 11.71 2.43
N TYR A 92 -8.21 11.03 3.46
CA TYR A 92 -7.04 11.45 4.21
C TYR A 92 -5.79 10.76 3.66
N ILE A 93 -4.75 11.53 3.42
CA ILE A 93 -3.43 11.06 2.98
C ILE A 93 -2.35 11.74 3.82
N LEU A 94 -1.15 11.18 3.82
CA LEU A 94 -0.03 11.85 4.45
C LEU A 94 0.41 13.06 3.61
N GLU A 95 0.84 14.14 4.26
CA GLU A 95 1.27 15.39 3.58
C GLU A 95 2.35 15.10 2.51
N GLY A 96 3.23 14.10 2.73
CA GLY A 96 4.25 13.69 1.78
C GLY A 96 3.74 13.19 0.43
N GLU A 97 2.45 12.82 0.32
CA GLU A 97 1.83 12.41 -0.95
C GLU A 97 1.35 13.57 -1.82
N ARG A 98 1.35 14.81 -1.30
CA ARG A 98 0.84 15.98 -2.03
C ARG A 98 1.43 16.13 -3.43
N GLU A 99 2.73 15.90 -3.57
CA GLU A 99 3.42 16.03 -4.86
C GLU A 99 3.15 14.86 -5.80
N THR A 100 2.73 13.72 -5.28
CA THR A 100 2.39 12.53 -6.05
C THR A 100 0.99 12.62 -6.69
N ILE A 101 0.09 13.41 -6.10
CA ILE A 101 -1.28 13.57 -6.60
C ILE A 101 -1.32 14.06 -8.06
N ALA A 102 -0.60 15.13 -8.36
CA ALA A 102 -0.68 15.76 -9.68
C ALA A 102 -0.18 14.85 -10.81
N PRO A 103 1.00 14.20 -10.73
CA PRO A 103 1.42 13.25 -11.75
C PRO A 103 0.48 12.05 -11.91
N MET A 104 -0.15 11.60 -10.82
CA MET A 104 -1.01 10.43 -10.82
C MET A 104 -2.38 10.72 -11.45
N TYR A 105 -2.99 11.85 -11.10
CA TYR A 105 -4.32 12.24 -11.61
C TYR A 105 -4.27 13.10 -12.87
N PHE A 106 -3.13 13.75 -13.15
CA PHE A 106 -2.94 14.63 -14.30
C PHE A 106 -1.65 14.29 -15.05
N PRO A 107 -1.50 13.04 -15.56
CA PRO A 107 -0.30 12.67 -16.29
C PRO A 107 -0.14 13.55 -17.52
N GLN A 108 1.13 13.87 -17.84
CA GLN A 108 1.48 14.62 -19.04
C GLN A 108 1.29 13.74 -20.30
N PRO A 109 0.91 14.30 -21.46
CA PRO A 109 0.97 13.56 -22.73
C PRO A 109 2.43 13.11 -23.01
N PRO A 110 2.67 11.87 -23.53
CA PRO A 110 1.70 10.87 -23.97
C PRO A 110 1.20 9.89 -22.87
N GLU A 111 1.63 10.02 -21.64
CA GLU A 111 1.24 9.12 -20.56
C GLU A 111 -0.27 9.15 -20.30
N ARG A 112 -0.87 10.31 -20.51
CA ARG A 112 -2.31 10.51 -20.36
C ARG A 112 -3.14 9.62 -21.30
N GLU A 113 -2.63 9.30 -22.48
CA GLU A 113 -3.30 8.42 -23.44
C GLU A 113 -3.18 6.94 -23.08
N ARG A 114 -2.18 6.58 -22.25
CA ARG A 114 -1.93 5.20 -21.82
C ARG A 114 -2.64 4.85 -20.53
N CYS A 115 -3.09 5.83 -19.79
CA CYS A 115 -3.68 5.64 -18.48
C CYS A 115 -5.19 5.66 -18.54
N ASP A 116 -5.82 4.55 -18.93
CA ASP A 116 -7.28 4.38 -18.94
C ASP A 116 -7.90 4.55 -17.53
N MET A 117 -7.09 4.53 -16.48
CA MET A 117 -7.52 4.68 -15.10
C MET A 117 -7.56 6.14 -14.61
N VAL A 118 -6.85 7.05 -15.27
CA VAL A 118 -6.89 8.48 -14.92
C VAL A 118 -8.08 9.10 -15.63
N ARG A 119 -9.20 9.04 -14.97
CA ARG A 119 -10.44 9.69 -15.40
C ARG A 119 -10.47 11.10 -14.80
N ALA A 120 -11.44 11.93 -15.21
CA ALA A 120 -11.68 13.30 -14.79
C ALA A 120 -11.20 13.69 -13.38
N LEU A 121 -11.10 14.97 -13.10
CA LEU A 121 -10.87 15.54 -11.78
C LEU A 121 -11.68 14.78 -10.71
N PRO A 122 -11.09 14.37 -9.60
CA PRO A 122 -11.82 13.63 -8.58
C PRO A 122 -12.95 14.49 -7.96
N ASP A 123 -14.15 13.91 -7.86
CA ASP A 123 -15.29 14.51 -7.17
C ASP A 123 -15.17 14.45 -5.65
N TYR A 124 -13.96 14.37 -5.11
CA TYR A 124 -13.67 14.27 -3.69
C TYR A 124 -12.50 15.18 -3.29
N ARG A 125 -12.28 15.34 -2.00
CA ARG A 125 -11.24 16.22 -1.46
C ARG A 125 -10.20 15.41 -0.71
N PHE A 126 -8.93 15.75 -0.91
CA PHE A 126 -7.87 15.30 -0.03
C PHE A 126 -7.79 16.18 1.22
N ALA A 127 -7.65 15.51 2.37
CA ALA A 127 -7.24 16.11 3.64
C ALA A 127 -5.89 15.50 4.04
N PHE A 128 -5.04 16.30 4.69
CA PHE A 128 -3.67 15.89 4.97
C PHE A 128 -3.46 15.58 6.44
N LEU A 129 -2.85 14.40 6.68
CA LEU A 129 -2.37 13.97 7.98
C LEU A 129 -0.86 14.25 8.09
N GLN A 130 -0.41 14.39 9.32
CA GLN A 130 1.01 14.46 9.65
C GLN A 130 1.47 13.13 10.26
N GLU A 131 2.76 12.83 10.12
CA GLU A 131 3.39 11.76 10.88
C GLU A 131 3.14 11.96 12.39
N GLY A 132 2.81 10.87 13.11
CA GLY A 132 2.44 10.92 14.51
C GLY A 132 0.99 11.33 14.78
N SER A 133 0.16 11.59 13.74
CA SER A 133 -1.27 11.80 13.93
C SER A 133 -1.91 10.57 14.56
N VAL A 134 -2.74 10.78 15.59
CA VAL A 134 -3.49 9.71 16.26
C VAL A 134 -4.98 9.92 16.03
N LEU A 135 -5.61 8.93 15.40
CA LEU A 135 -7.04 8.95 15.08
C LEU A 135 -7.82 8.16 16.14
N ASP A 136 -8.62 8.85 16.96
CA ASP A 136 -9.47 8.21 17.96
C ASP A 136 -10.78 7.73 17.33
N LEU A 137 -11.07 6.44 17.51
CA LEU A 137 -12.29 5.78 17.02
C LEU A 137 -13.31 5.48 18.13
N GLY A 138 -13.12 6.07 19.31
CA GLY A 138 -13.93 5.81 20.48
C GLY A 138 -13.41 4.63 21.31
N GLY A 139 -12.27 4.82 21.99
CA GLY A 139 -11.63 3.80 22.84
C GLY A 139 -10.72 2.82 22.07
N ARG A 140 -10.50 3.06 20.83
CA ARG A 140 -9.50 2.44 19.94
C ARG A 140 -8.83 3.58 19.18
N SER A 141 -7.52 3.60 19.13
CA SER A 141 -6.76 4.61 18.40
C SER A 141 -5.89 3.98 17.33
N VAL A 142 -5.70 4.74 16.25
CA VAL A 142 -4.83 4.34 15.14
C VAL A 142 -3.80 5.44 14.94
N GLU A 143 -2.52 5.09 15.03
CA GLU A 143 -1.41 6.00 14.82
C GLU A 143 -0.93 5.94 13.37
N VAL A 144 -0.61 7.10 12.81
CA VAL A 144 -0.12 7.27 11.44
C VAL A 144 1.37 7.49 11.46
N LEU A 145 2.12 6.63 10.79
CA LEU A 145 3.56 6.78 10.58
C LEU A 145 3.86 6.93 9.09
N ARG A 146 4.95 7.60 8.77
CA ARG A 146 5.48 7.70 7.42
C ARG A 146 6.49 6.58 7.17
N LEU A 147 6.32 5.86 6.07
CA LEU A 147 7.28 4.86 5.58
C LEU A 147 7.50 5.07 4.08
N GLU A 148 8.33 6.06 3.76
CA GLU A 148 8.69 6.38 2.38
C GLU A 148 9.56 5.30 1.73
N GLY A 149 9.41 5.14 0.40
CA GLY A 149 10.14 4.15 -0.42
C GLY A 149 9.32 3.74 -1.62
N HIS A 150 8.14 3.16 -1.40
CA HIS A 150 7.20 2.89 -2.49
C HIS A 150 6.71 4.19 -3.12
N THR A 151 6.21 5.13 -2.30
CA THR A 151 6.00 6.53 -2.66
C THR A 151 6.65 7.46 -1.63
N PRO A 152 6.82 8.76 -1.94
CA PRO A 152 7.43 9.72 -1.01
C PRO A 152 6.65 9.93 0.30
N GLY A 153 5.34 9.73 0.25
CA GLY A 153 4.45 9.93 1.37
C GLY A 153 3.68 8.67 1.77
N SER A 154 4.15 7.48 1.43
CA SER A 154 3.54 6.23 1.89
C SER A 154 3.37 6.26 3.40
N MET A 155 2.13 6.01 3.87
CA MET A 155 1.84 5.89 5.28
C MET A 155 1.53 4.46 5.69
N VAL A 156 1.85 4.15 6.92
CA VAL A 156 1.47 2.93 7.60
C VAL A 156 0.65 3.28 8.83
N LEU A 157 -0.23 2.39 9.23
CA LEU A 157 -1.12 2.58 10.38
C LEU A 157 -0.81 1.54 11.45
N ILE A 158 -0.69 1.98 12.71
CA ILE A 158 -0.59 1.07 13.86
C ILE A 158 -1.87 1.17 14.67
N ASP A 159 -2.58 0.06 14.79
CA ASP A 159 -3.79 -0.03 15.59
C ASP A 159 -3.49 -0.39 17.05
N SER A 160 -3.97 0.39 17.98
CA SER A 160 -3.71 0.23 19.41
C SER A 160 -4.32 -1.04 20.01
N GLN A 161 -5.40 -1.57 19.44
CA GLN A 161 -6.11 -2.71 19.99
C GLN A 161 -5.51 -4.04 19.51
N THR A 162 -5.32 -4.20 18.21
CA THR A 162 -4.77 -5.44 17.62
C THR A 162 -3.26 -5.44 17.64
N ARG A 163 -2.64 -4.27 17.68
CA ARG A 163 -1.22 -4.07 17.44
C ARG A 163 -0.79 -4.53 16.05
N PHE A 164 -1.67 -4.43 15.08
CA PHE A 164 -1.35 -4.67 13.68
C PHE A 164 -0.82 -3.40 13.04
N LEU A 165 0.20 -3.57 12.21
CA LEU A 165 0.70 -2.54 11.30
C LEU A 165 0.11 -2.81 9.92
N PHE A 166 -0.67 -1.87 9.40
CA PHE A 166 -1.20 -1.91 8.05
C PHE A 166 -0.30 -1.09 7.14
N SER A 167 0.41 -1.77 6.24
CA SER A 167 1.53 -1.16 5.52
C SER A 167 1.21 -0.65 4.11
N GLY A 168 0.00 -0.92 3.58
CA GLY A 168 -0.23 -0.69 2.16
C GLY A 168 0.84 -1.41 1.33
N ASP A 169 1.54 -0.66 0.49
CA ASP A 169 2.64 -1.17 -0.34
C ASP A 169 4.04 -0.86 0.21
N ALA A 170 4.11 -0.20 1.36
CA ALA A 170 5.40 0.17 1.95
C ALA A 170 6.18 -1.03 2.52
N ILE A 171 5.49 -2.09 2.97
CA ILE A 171 6.10 -3.37 3.37
C ILE A 171 5.27 -4.50 2.76
N LEU A 172 5.84 -5.20 1.82
CA LEU A 172 5.27 -6.34 1.10
C LEU A 172 6.34 -7.41 0.87
N LYS A 173 5.93 -8.61 0.50
CA LYS A 173 6.86 -9.63 -0.02
C LYS A 173 7.63 -9.14 -1.26
N ARG A 174 7.04 -8.25 -2.03
CA ARG A 174 7.64 -7.58 -3.17
C ARG A 174 7.29 -6.11 -3.13
N VAL A 175 8.22 -5.29 -2.68
CA VAL A 175 8.07 -3.83 -2.63
C VAL A 175 8.61 -3.23 -3.92
N LEU A 176 7.83 -2.39 -4.57
CA LEU A 176 8.31 -1.58 -5.70
C LEU A 176 8.73 -0.21 -5.19
N LEU A 177 10.00 0.13 -5.34
CA LEU A 177 10.53 1.44 -4.94
C LEU A 177 10.32 2.43 -6.09
N MET A 178 9.25 3.20 -6.04
CA MET A 178 8.82 4.10 -7.10
C MET A 178 8.98 5.59 -6.74
N ALA A 179 9.46 5.86 -5.52
CA ALA A 179 9.63 7.24 -5.03
C ALA A 179 10.79 8.01 -5.69
N GLY A 180 11.64 7.34 -6.48
CA GLY A 180 12.85 7.96 -7.02
C GLY A 180 13.84 8.40 -5.95
N GLN A 181 13.89 7.70 -4.83
CA GLN A 181 14.70 7.98 -3.66
C GLN A 181 15.83 6.96 -3.50
N PRO A 182 16.94 7.31 -2.83
CA PRO A 182 17.99 6.35 -2.52
C PRO A 182 17.48 5.16 -1.69
N LEU A 183 18.05 3.97 -1.94
CA LEU A 183 17.74 2.75 -1.17
C LEU A 183 18.01 2.94 0.33
N SER A 184 19.05 3.70 0.67
CA SER A 184 19.39 4.09 2.05
C SER A 184 18.26 4.86 2.76
N GLN A 185 17.43 5.61 2.03
CA GLN A 185 16.29 6.32 2.60
C GLN A 185 15.16 5.35 2.96
N TYR A 186 14.86 4.38 2.10
CA TYR A 186 13.91 3.31 2.42
C TYR A 186 14.40 2.47 3.60
N ARG A 187 15.70 2.13 3.62
CA ARG A 187 16.34 1.47 4.75
C ARG A 187 16.11 2.24 6.06
N ALA A 188 16.41 3.53 6.07
CA ALA A 188 16.23 4.38 7.24
C ALA A 188 14.75 4.46 7.69
N ALA A 189 13.80 4.47 6.76
CA ALA A 189 12.37 4.44 7.06
C ALA A 189 11.96 3.13 7.74
N LEU A 190 12.44 1.99 7.25
CA LEU A 190 12.23 0.69 7.88
C LEU A 190 12.83 0.62 9.30
N GLU A 191 14.05 1.13 9.48
CA GLU A 191 14.71 1.18 10.80
C GLU A 191 13.93 2.05 11.79
N ARG A 192 13.43 3.22 11.36
CA ARG A 192 12.58 4.07 12.21
C ARG A 192 11.30 3.35 12.61
N THR A 193 10.62 2.71 11.66
CA THR A 193 9.38 1.95 11.92
C THR A 193 9.65 0.78 12.87
N LYS A 194 10.75 0.05 12.69
CA LYS A 194 11.17 -1.02 13.60
C LYS A 194 11.48 -0.50 15.00
N ALA A 195 12.21 0.61 15.11
CA ALA A 195 12.57 1.23 16.39
C ALA A 195 11.34 1.79 17.12
N HIS A 196 10.33 2.31 16.39
CA HIS A 196 9.06 2.72 16.96
C HIS A 196 8.36 1.54 17.65
N GLY A 197 8.33 0.38 16.99
CA GLY A 197 7.70 -0.83 17.53
C GLY A 197 6.19 -0.66 17.72
N GLY A 198 5.65 -1.32 18.75
CA GLY A 198 4.22 -1.22 19.08
C GLY A 198 3.32 -2.18 18.30
N PHE A 199 3.84 -2.92 17.32
CA PHE A 199 3.09 -3.88 16.51
C PHE A 199 3.65 -5.29 16.62
N VAL A 200 2.82 -6.28 16.29
CA VAL A 200 3.12 -7.71 16.35
C VAL A 200 3.04 -8.39 14.98
N ASP A 201 2.21 -7.86 14.10
CA ASP A 201 2.02 -8.36 12.74
C ASP A 201 1.94 -7.22 11.73
N ILE A 202 2.30 -7.51 10.48
CA ILE A 202 2.26 -6.57 9.35
C ILE A 202 1.29 -7.10 8.30
N TYR A 203 0.32 -6.29 7.93
CA TYR A 203 -0.66 -6.56 6.88
C TYR A 203 -0.45 -5.64 5.69
N GLY A 204 -0.04 -6.19 4.57
CA GLY A 204 0.17 -5.46 3.31
C GLY A 204 -1.03 -5.56 2.37
N ALA A 205 -1.08 -4.69 1.36
CA ALA A 205 -2.23 -4.61 0.46
C ALA A 205 -2.29 -5.72 -0.61
N HIS A 206 -1.21 -6.43 -0.88
CA HIS A 206 -1.13 -7.44 -1.94
C HIS A 206 -0.80 -8.86 -1.44
N TRP A 207 -1.05 -9.12 -0.16
CA TRP A 207 -0.84 -10.42 0.44
C TRP A 207 -1.89 -10.72 1.53
N TYR A 208 -2.40 -11.96 1.58
CA TYR A 208 -3.53 -12.34 2.43
C TYR A 208 -3.17 -12.58 3.91
N GLU A 209 -1.94 -13.02 4.17
CA GLU A 209 -1.50 -13.43 5.49
C GLU A 209 -0.64 -12.36 6.14
N PRO A 210 -0.60 -12.27 7.47
CA PRO A 210 0.33 -11.40 8.16
C PRO A 210 1.77 -11.85 7.90
N LEU A 211 2.67 -10.87 7.80
CA LEU A 211 4.08 -11.11 7.54
C LEU A 211 4.91 -11.33 8.82
N GLY A 212 4.33 -11.01 10.00
CA GLY A 212 5.05 -10.94 11.27
C GLY A 212 5.87 -9.64 11.41
N ALA A 213 6.07 -9.18 12.65
CA ALA A 213 6.83 -7.95 12.89
C ALA A 213 8.32 -8.08 12.49
N ASP A 214 8.87 -9.29 12.54
CA ASP A 214 10.23 -9.62 12.16
C ASP A 214 10.49 -9.54 10.64
N TYR A 215 9.44 -9.39 9.84
CA TYR A 215 9.60 -9.28 8.39
C TYR A 215 10.39 -8.05 7.96
N ILE A 216 10.37 -6.98 8.76
CA ILE A 216 11.22 -5.81 8.52
C ILE A 216 12.71 -6.21 8.51
N ASP A 217 13.14 -7.13 9.36
CA ASP A 217 14.52 -7.60 9.39
C ASP A 217 14.91 -8.34 8.12
N LYS A 218 13.98 -9.06 7.51
CA LYS A 218 14.22 -9.73 6.22
C LYS A 218 14.40 -8.72 5.09
N VAL A 219 13.60 -7.65 5.08
CA VAL A 219 13.75 -6.58 4.09
C VAL A 219 15.05 -5.80 4.32
N LEU A 220 15.42 -5.53 5.57
CA LEU A 220 16.71 -4.90 5.88
C LEU A 220 17.90 -5.77 5.45
N ALA A 221 17.85 -7.07 5.72
CA ALA A 221 18.88 -8.01 5.27
C ALA A 221 18.97 -8.09 3.72
N LEU A 222 17.83 -8.02 3.03
CA LEU A 222 17.78 -7.94 1.57
C LEU A 222 18.49 -6.67 1.07
N ILE A 223 18.24 -5.52 1.73
CA ILE A 223 18.88 -4.25 1.38
C ILE A 223 20.39 -4.29 1.65
N ASP A 224 20.81 -4.88 2.77
CA ASP A 224 22.22 -5.01 3.14
C ASP A 224 23.02 -5.89 2.15
N ASP A 225 22.35 -6.87 1.54
CA ASP A 225 22.93 -7.79 0.54
C ASP A 225 22.73 -7.32 -0.90
N PHE A 226 22.21 -6.12 -1.11
CA PHE A 226 21.89 -5.62 -2.45
C PHE A 226 23.12 -5.58 -3.35
N SER A 227 23.00 -6.19 -4.55
CA SER A 227 24.03 -6.22 -5.57
C SER A 227 23.42 -6.04 -6.96
N PRO A 228 23.87 -5.02 -7.73
CA PRO A 228 23.40 -4.80 -9.10
C PRO A 228 23.55 -6.00 -10.02
N ASP A 229 24.66 -6.74 -9.87
CA ASP A 229 24.98 -7.90 -10.70
C ASP A 229 24.04 -9.09 -10.47
N ARG A 230 23.25 -9.05 -9.39
CA ARG A 230 22.26 -10.06 -9.03
C ARG A 230 20.82 -9.60 -9.32
N CYS A 231 20.66 -8.41 -9.87
CA CYS A 231 19.35 -7.92 -10.26
C CYS A 231 18.90 -8.58 -11.57
N GLU A 232 17.64 -8.97 -11.61
CA GLU A 232 17.02 -9.59 -12.78
C GLU A 232 15.96 -8.66 -13.37
N SER A 233 15.82 -8.67 -14.68
CA SER A 233 14.70 -8.00 -15.35
C SER A 233 13.38 -8.64 -14.90
N ALA A 234 12.39 -7.82 -14.57
CA ALA A 234 11.06 -8.29 -14.23
C ALA A 234 10.20 -8.42 -15.50
N PRO A 235 10.10 -9.60 -16.13
CA PRO A 235 9.49 -9.77 -17.46
C PRO A 235 8.01 -9.40 -17.48
N TRP A 236 7.32 -9.46 -16.35
CA TRP A 236 5.91 -9.07 -16.19
C TRP A 236 5.72 -7.54 -16.06
N MET A 237 6.82 -6.77 -15.96
CA MET A 237 6.84 -5.31 -15.96
C MET A 237 7.77 -4.74 -17.05
N GLU A 238 8.02 -5.49 -18.11
CA GLU A 238 8.90 -5.08 -19.23
C GLU A 238 8.55 -3.70 -19.80
N ALA A 239 7.25 -3.37 -19.85
CA ALA A 239 6.80 -2.05 -20.30
C ALA A 239 7.37 -0.88 -19.50
N ASN A 240 7.83 -1.12 -18.26
CA ASN A 240 8.37 -0.12 -17.35
C ASN A 240 9.87 -0.29 -17.09
N ASN A 241 10.56 -1.22 -17.78
CA ASN A 241 11.98 -1.54 -17.55
C ASN A 241 12.29 -1.72 -16.04
N MET A 242 11.53 -2.57 -15.38
CA MET A 242 11.71 -2.82 -13.95
C MET A 242 12.77 -3.90 -13.73
N MET A 243 13.57 -3.68 -12.70
CA MET A 243 14.55 -4.63 -12.17
C MET A 243 14.08 -5.15 -10.82
N MET A 244 14.44 -6.38 -10.50
CA MET A 244 14.13 -7.03 -9.22
C MET A 244 15.40 -7.57 -8.58
N PHE A 245 15.50 -7.41 -7.26
CA PHE A 245 16.47 -8.05 -6.40
C PHE A 245 15.75 -8.84 -5.33
N CYS A 246 16.05 -10.13 -5.21
CA CYS A 246 15.27 -11.05 -4.36
C CYS A 246 16.14 -11.86 -3.42
N HIS A 247 15.59 -12.18 -2.25
CA HIS A 247 15.97 -13.29 -1.39
C HIS A 247 14.86 -14.36 -1.39
N GLY A 248 15.24 -15.63 -1.34
CA GLY A 248 14.30 -16.75 -1.49
C GLY A 248 14.05 -17.11 -2.96
N ASN A 249 13.45 -18.28 -3.18
CA ASN A 249 13.29 -18.86 -4.51
C ASN A 249 11.85 -18.75 -5.04
N ALA A 250 10.87 -18.66 -4.16
CA ALA A 250 9.46 -18.60 -4.53
C ALA A 250 8.70 -17.59 -3.69
N PHE A 251 7.82 -16.86 -4.34
CA PHE A 251 6.99 -15.80 -3.71
C PHE A 251 6.13 -16.32 -2.55
N GLU A 252 5.71 -17.58 -2.61
CA GLU A 252 4.90 -18.23 -1.57
C GLU A 252 5.71 -18.56 -0.31
N GLU A 253 7.04 -18.65 -0.41
CA GLU A 253 7.89 -18.97 0.75
C GLU A 253 7.81 -17.87 1.80
N LYS A 254 7.82 -18.28 3.07
CA LYS A 254 7.75 -17.37 4.22
C LYS A 254 8.93 -16.39 4.27
N ASP A 255 10.08 -16.82 3.77
CA ASP A 255 11.32 -16.04 3.80
C ASP A 255 11.61 -15.28 2.52
N PHE A 256 10.67 -15.32 1.54
CA PHE A 256 10.81 -14.54 0.33
C PHE A 256 10.68 -13.05 0.64
N ALA A 257 11.62 -12.27 0.12
CA ALA A 257 11.56 -10.81 0.09
C ALA A 257 12.16 -10.30 -1.21
N ALA A 258 11.57 -9.27 -1.79
CA ALA A 258 12.07 -8.68 -3.02
C ALA A 258 11.85 -7.16 -3.04
N ILE A 259 12.80 -6.45 -3.65
CA ILE A 259 12.64 -5.06 -4.04
C ILE A 259 12.68 -4.94 -5.55
N GLY A 260 11.76 -4.12 -6.10
CA GLY A 260 11.72 -3.78 -7.51
C GLY A 260 11.91 -2.27 -7.69
N PHE A 261 12.56 -1.88 -8.76
CA PHE A 261 12.84 -0.48 -9.08
C PHE A 261 13.02 -0.29 -10.60
N GLY A 262 12.84 0.94 -11.08
CA GLY A 262 13.11 1.24 -12.49
C GLY A 262 14.61 1.08 -12.82
N GLU A 263 14.95 0.49 -13.96
CA GLU A 263 16.35 0.33 -14.40
C GLU A 263 17.12 1.65 -14.36
N LYS A 264 16.46 2.76 -14.73
CA LYS A 264 17.02 4.12 -14.66
C LYS A 264 17.42 4.57 -13.24
N ASP A 265 16.84 3.94 -12.22
CA ASP A 265 17.02 4.30 -10.82
C ASP A 265 18.12 3.46 -10.14
N MET A 266 18.82 2.59 -10.89
CA MET A 266 19.92 1.76 -10.39
C MET A 266 20.97 2.56 -9.60
N ALA A 267 21.31 3.77 -10.07
CA ALA A 267 22.26 4.63 -9.36
C ALA A 267 21.76 5.11 -7.99
N LEU A 268 20.45 5.15 -7.77
CA LEU A 268 19.85 5.49 -6.48
C LEU A 268 19.88 4.27 -5.53
N MET A 269 19.81 3.05 -6.08
CA MET A 269 19.89 1.83 -5.29
C MET A 269 21.28 1.59 -4.70
N LEU A 270 22.30 2.29 -5.21
CA LEU A 270 23.69 2.24 -4.71
C LEU A 270 24.00 3.33 -3.66
N ARG A 271 23.04 4.13 -3.29
CA ARG A 271 23.17 5.22 -2.31
C ARG A 271 22.25 4.92 -1.12
#